data_53dd64d7adfd8857c62be10a1d305c27
#
_entry.id   53dd64d7adfd8857c62be10a1d305c27
#
_cell.length_a   1.000
_cell.length_b   1.000
_cell.length_c   1.000
_cell.angle_alpha   90.00
_cell.angle_beta   90.00
_cell.angle_gamma   90.00
#
_symmetry.space_group_name_H-M   'P 1'
#
loop_
_entity.id
_entity.type
_entity.pdbx_description
1 polymer ?
#
loop_
_entity_poly.entity_id
_entity_poly.type
_entity_poly.pdbx_seq_one_letter_code
_entity_poly.pdbx_strand_id
1 'polypeptide(L)'
;AALAMGLQYLGMSEHGPTSPGGPHNFFFSNYKVIPRIYDREENTGRVIPKPDGSLRLLCGVEANICSTNGELDLEERYLQKMDYALASIHPFAFTAGSRKENTLASVRAFQNPYVKILGHPDDGRFPLDYDELVREARQAQAVLEVNNSSLNPQSARQGGRENITELLKTCMKYDQPVIMGTDSHMCFAIGAFDDAEQLMRELE
;
A
#
# COMPACT_ATOMS: atom_id res chain seq x y z
N ALA A 1 1.76 10.85 -16.15
CA ALA A 1 2.65 11.04 -15.01
C ALA A 1 3.70 9.92 -14.97
N ALA A 2 3.36 8.66 -14.63
CA ALA A 2 4.30 7.56 -14.41
C ALA A 2 5.38 7.42 -15.51
N LEU A 3 4.99 7.34 -16.79
CA LEU A 3 5.91 7.32 -17.94
C LEU A 3 6.80 8.57 -18.02
N ALA A 4 6.30 9.74 -17.62
CA ALA A 4 7.08 10.97 -17.61
C ALA A 4 8.14 10.98 -16.50
N MET A 5 7.92 10.24 -15.43
CA MET A 5 8.86 10.03 -14.33
C MET A 5 9.82 8.87 -14.59
N GLY A 6 9.70 8.18 -15.72
CA GLY A 6 10.54 7.02 -16.04
C GLY A 6 10.22 5.76 -15.23
N LEU A 7 9.04 5.68 -14.63
CA LEU A 7 8.64 4.50 -13.87
C LEU A 7 8.39 3.32 -14.81
N GLN A 8 8.90 2.17 -14.44
CA GLN A 8 8.66 0.90 -15.15
C GLN A 8 7.42 0.17 -14.63
N TYR A 9 7.06 0.40 -13.37
CA TYR A 9 5.89 -0.16 -12.72
C TYR A 9 5.07 0.94 -12.05
N LEU A 10 3.75 0.81 -12.12
CA LEU A 10 2.79 1.64 -11.39
C LEU A 10 1.79 0.71 -10.71
N GLY A 11 1.81 0.68 -9.39
CA GLY A 11 0.73 0.09 -8.59
C GLY A 11 -0.40 1.09 -8.44
N MET A 12 -1.60 0.70 -8.82
CA MET A 12 -2.83 1.47 -8.62
C MET A 12 -3.71 0.72 -7.64
N SER A 13 -3.91 1.29 -6.46
CA SER A 13 -4.68 0.69 -5.37
C SER A 13 -5.82 1.63 -4.99
N GLU A 14 -6.99 1.37 -5.54
CA GLU A 14 -8.19 2.10 -5.15
C GLU A 14 -8.63 1.69 -3.75
N HIS A 15 -9.19 2.60 -2.99
CA HIS A 15 -9.72 2.31 -1.67
C HIS A 15 -10.77 1.20 -1.67
N GLY A 16 -10.80 0.41 -0.60
CA GLY A 16 -11.87 -0.54 -0.35
C GLY A 16 -13.23 0.13 -0.13
N PRO A 17 -14.32 -0.63 -0.28
CA PRO A 17 -15.69 -0.06 -0.33
C PRO A 17 -16.18 0.58 0.97
N THR A 18 -15.56 0.30 2.12
CA THR A 18 -15.90 0.94 3.41
C THR A 18 -15.35 2.36 3.52
N SER A 19 -14.38 2.73 2.68
CA SER A 19 -13.80 4.07 2.68
C SER A 19 -14.82 5.13 2.26
N PRO A 20 -14.87 6.30 2.90
CA PRO A 20 -15.69 7.41 2.44
C PRO A 20 -15.38 7.78 1.00
N GLY A 21 -16.37 7.66 0.11
CA GLY A 21 -16.17 7.85 -1.33
C GLY A 21 -15.55 6.65 -2.04
N GLY A 22 -15.27 5.55 -1.34
CA GLY A 22 -14.78 4.30 -1.93
C GLY A 22 -15.76 3.72 -2.95
N PRO A 23 -15.26 3.00 -3.95
CA PRO A 23 -16.11 2.45 -5.00
C PRO A 23 -16.94 1.27 -4.49
N HIS A 24 -18.08 1.04 -5.11
CA HIS A 24 -18.85 -0.18 -4.88
C HIS A 24 -18.04 -1.41 -5.30
N ASN A 25 -18.19 -2.55 -4.59
CA ASN A 25 -17.47 -3.81 -4.85
C ASN A 25 -17.42 -4.19 -6.33
N PHE A 26 -18.49 -3.96 -7.07
CA PHE A 26 -18.57 -4.29 -8.50
C PHE A 26 -17.56 -3.53 -9.37
N PHE A 27 -17.09 -2.36 -8.93
CA PHE A 27 -16.03 -1.60 -9.62
C PHE A 27 -14.80 -2.48 -9.90
N PHE A 28 -14.39 -3.26 -8.93
CA PHE A 28 -13.21 -4.13 -9.01
C PHE A 28 -13.35 -5.27 -10.03
N SER A 29 -14.57 -5.57 -10.48
CA SER A 29 -14.78 -6.52 -11.58
C SER A 29 -14.22 -6.04 -12.92
N ASN A 30 -14.02 -4.73 -13.08
CA ASN A 30 -13.49 -4.14 -14.32
C ASN A 30 -11.97 -4.35 -14.46
N TYR A 31 -11.26 -4.67 -13.37
CA TYR A 31 -9.80 -4.84 -13.41
C TYR A 31 -9.33 -5.94 -14.36
N LYS A 32 -10.16 -6.95 -14.61
CA LYS A 32 -9.88 -8.04 -15.57
C LYS A 32 -9.73 -7.57 -17.02
N VAL A 33 -10.30 -6.40 -17.38
CA VAL A 33 -10.29 -5.89 -18.76
C VAL A 33 -9.34 -4.70 -18.94
N ILE A 34 -8.69 -4.23 -17.86
CA ILE A 34 -7.70 -3.16 -17.94
C ILE A 34 -6.41 -3.73 -18.52
N PRO A 35 -5.87 -3.18 -19.62
CA PRO A 35 -4.55 -3.56 -20.11
C PRO A 35 -3.47 -3.32 -19.05
N ARG A 36 -2.45 -4.18 -19.03
CA ARG A 36 -1.37 -4.10 -18.01
C ARG A 36 -0.07 -3.48 -18.52
N ILE A 37 0.05 -3.24 -19.82
CA ILE A 37 1.29 -2.71 -20.42
C ILE A 37 0.95 -1.49 -21.26
N TYR A 38 1.70 -0.43 -21.06
CA TYR A 38 1.47 0.88 -21.68
C TYR A 38 2.76 1.50 -22.18
N ASP A 39 2.65 2.39 -23.18
CA ASP A 39 3.69 3.28 -23.61
C ASP A 39 3.12 4.57 -24.22
N ARG A 40 4.00 5.51 -24.58
CA ARG A 40 3.64 6.68 -25.36
C ARG A 40 3.60 6.33 -26.86
N GLU A 41 2.58 6.82 -27.52
CA GLU A 41 2.51 6.84 -28.99
C GLU A 41 3.44 7.94 -29.52
N GLU A 42 4.34 7.59 -30.42
CA GLU A 42 5.45 8.47 -30.87
C GLU A 42 4.94 9.81 -31.47
N ASN A 43 3.89 9.75 -32.29
CA ASN A 43 3.41 10.93 -33.03
C ASN A 43 2.50 11.85 -32.24
N THR A 44 1.82 11.36 -31.20
CA THR A 44 0.81 12.10 -30.45
C THR A 44 1.17 12.33 -29.00
N GLY A 45 2.13 11.55 -28.47
CA GLY A 45 2.50 11.53 -27.06
C GLY A 45 1.40 10.95 -26.14
N ARG A 46 0.32 10.42 -26.70
CA ARG A 46 -0.76 9.78 -25.93
C ARG A 46 -0.24 8.50 -25.29
N VAL A 47 -0.72 8.23 -24.07
CA VAL A 47 -0.49 6.93 -23.42
C VAL A 47 -1.51 5.92 -23.95
N ILE A 48 -1.02 4.84 -24.50
CA ILE A 48 -1.84 3.77 -25.11
C ILE A 48 -1.42 2.41 -24.56
N PRO A 49 -2.31 1.42 -24.52
CA PRO A 49 -1.93 0.02 -24.35
C PRO A 49 -0.99 -0.42 -25.47
N LYS A 50 0.16 -1.02 -25.11
CA LYS A 50 1.17 -1.46 -26.08
C LYS A 50 1.87 -2.70 -25.53
N PRO A 51 1.79 -3.88 -26.21
CA PRO A 51 2.29 -5.16 -25.68
C PRO A 51 3.77 -5.18 -25.32
N ASP A 52 4.58 -4.36 -25.99
CA ASP A 52 6.02 -4.16 -25.79
C ASP A 52 6.35 -2.83 -25.08
N GLY A 53 5.36 -2.24 -24.40
CA GLY A 53 5.51 -0.96 -23.72
C GLY A 53 6.40 -1.01 -22.49
N SER A 54 6.88 0.17 -22.09
CA SER A 54 7.86 0.36 -21.02
C SER A 54 7.24 0.44 -19.61
N LEU A 55 5.92 0.69 -19.48
CA LEU A 55 5.21 0.79 -18.20
C LEU A 55 4.30 -0.40 -17.97
N ARG A 56 4.49 -1.08 -16.84
CA ARG A 56 3.57 -2.11 -16.35
C ARG A 56 2.65 -1.54 -15.28
N LEU A 57 1.34 -1.64 -15.50
CA LEU A 57 0.30 -1.29 -14.52
C LEU A 57 -0.07 -2.54 -13.71
N LEU A 58 0.03 -2.42 -12.40
CA LEU A 58 -0.48 -3.40 -11.44
C LEU A 58 -1.76 -2.84 -10.82
N CYS A 59 -2.87 -3.56 -10.98
CA CYS A 59 -4.16 -3.18 -10.44
C CYS A 59 -4.41 -3.90 -9.11
N GLY A 60 -4.45 -3.14 -8.05
CA GLY A 60 -4.67 -3.61 -6.69
C GLY A 60 -5.84 -2.91 -6.01
N VAL A 61 -6.00 -3.20 -4.74
CA VAL A 61 -6.92 -2.52 -3.83
C VAL A 61 -6.18 -2.17 -2.56
N GLU A 62 -6.50 -1.04 -1.97
CA GLU A 62 -6.22 -0.76 -0.58
C GLU A 62 -7.44 -1.13 0.25
N ALA A 63 -7.50 -2.42 0.66
CA ALA A 63 -8.58 -2.98 1.44
C ALA A 63 -8.47 -2.57 2.90
N ASN A 64 -9.60 -2.21 3.51
CA ASN A 64 -9.64 -1.86 4.93
C ASN A 64 -9.65 -3.12 5.80
N ILE A 65 -8.82 -3.15 6.82
CA ILE A 65 -8.94 -4.12 7.92
C ILE A 65 -10.10 -3.66 8.80
N CYS A 66 -11.12 -4.52 8.97
CA CYS A 66 -12.38 -4.16 9.62
C CYS A 66 -12.51 -4.72 11.04
N SER A 67 -11.68 -5.68 11.42
CA SER A 67 -11.75 -6.33 12.73
C SER A 67 -10.39 -6.82 13.21
N THR A 68 -10.32 -7.14 14.50
CA THR A 68 -9.14 -7.80 15.10
C THR A 68 -8.90 -9.22 14.55
N ASN A 69 -9.83 -9.77 13.78
CA ASN A 69 -9.63 -11.02 13.05
C ASN A 69 -8.93 -10.85 11.70
N GLY A 70 -8.59 -9.60 11.32
CA GLY A 70 -7.94 -9.32 10.04
C GLY A 70 -8.88 -9.38 8.83
N GLU A 71 -10.19 -9.32 9.08
CA GLU A 71 -11.21 -9.32 8.02
C GLU A 71 -11.10 -8.06 7.17
N LEU A 72 -11.17 -8.24 5.85
CA LEU A 72 -11.10 -7.14 4.87
C LEU A 72 -12.51 -6.76 4.39
N ASP A 73 -12.65 -5.51 3.99
CA ASP A 73 -13.91 -4.95 3.46
C ASP A 73 -14.21 -5.35 1.99
N LEU A 74 -13.35 -6.14 1.37
CA LEU A 74 -13.55 -6.64 0.01
C LEU A 74 -13.56 -8.16 -0.02
N GLU A 75 -14.60 -8.74 -0.63
CA GLU A 75 -14.78 -10.18 -0.72
C GLU A 75 -13.69 -10.84 -1.57
N GLU A 76 -13.31 -12.07 -1.22
CA GLU A 76 -12.29 -12.87 -1.89
C GLU A 76 -12.51 -12.99 -3.41
N ARG A 77 -13.75 -13.12 -3.85
CA ARG A 77 -14.10 -13.20 -5.29
C ARG A 77 -13.67 -11.98 -6.12
N TYR A 78 -13.40 -10.83 -5.47
CA TYR A 78 -12.83 -9.65 -6.10
C TYR A 78 -11.32 -9.63 -5.94
N LEU A 79 -10.80 -9.95 -4.75
CA LEU A 79 -9.37 -9.98 -4.47
C LEU A 79 -8.60 -10.90 -5.45
N GLN A 80 -9.14 -12.07 -5.76
CA GLN A 80 -8.54 -13.01 -6.71
C GLN A 80 -8.41 -12.49 -8.16
N LYS A 81 -9.01 -11.35 -8.49
CA LYS A 81 -8.94 -10.71 -9.82
C LYS A 81 -7.87 -9.63 -9.91
N MET A 82 -7.22 -9.34 -8.79
CA MET A 82 -6.23 -8.28 -8.67
C MET A 82 -4.82 -8.82 -8.77
N ASP A 83 -3.89 -7.95 -9.12
CA ASP A 83 -2.48 -8.30 -9.15
C ASP A 83 -1.91 -8.36 -7.71
N TYR A 84 -2.49 -7.59 -6.77
CA TYR A 84 -2.15 -7.58 -5.34
C TYR A 84 -3.26 -6.90 -4.51
N ALA A 85 -3.22 -7.09 -3.19
CA ALA A 85 -3.99 -6.30 -2.24
C ALA A 85 -3.05 -5.69 -1.18
N LEU A 86 -3.25 -4.39 -0.89
CA LEU A 86 -2.82 -3.79 0.35
C LEU A 86 -3.90 -4.04 1.40
N ALA A 87 -3.49 -4.29 2.64
CA ALA A 87 -4.35 -4.21 3.81
C ALA A 87 -3.93 -3.00 4.64
N SER A 88 -4.87 -2.14 5.01
CA SER A 88 -4.60 -0.93 5.78
C SER A 88 -5.60 -0.74 6.91
N ILE A 89 -5.15 -0.13 8.01
CA ILE A 89 -6.03 0.27 9.10
C ILE A 89 -6.42 1.75 8.91
N HIS A 90 -7.74 1.99 8.86
CA HIS A 90 -8.29 3.35 8.76
C HIS A 90 -9.34 3.62 9.84
N PRO A 91 -9.45 4.85 10.37
CA PRO A 91 -10.34 5.17 11.49
C PRO A 91 -11.83 5.06 11.17
N PHE A 92 -12.21 5.05 9.90
CA PHE A 92 -13.60 4.87 9.48
C PHE A 92 -13.99 3.38 9.32
N ALA A 93 -13.03 2.46 9.30
CA ALA A 93 -13.27 1.03 9.12
C ALA A 93 -12.88 0.21 10.36
N PHE A 94 -11.95 0.70 11.17
CA PHE A 94 -11.42 0.00 12.34
C PHE A 94 -11.40 0.91 13.56
N THR A 95 -11.93 0.42 14.67
CA THR A 95 -11.82 1.11 15.97
C THR A 95 -10.46 0.81 16.58
N ALA A 96 -9.67 1.87 16.84
CA ALA A 96 -8.37 1.72 17.47
C ALA A 96 -8.47 0.99 18.82
N GLY A 97 -7.69 -0.05 18.95
CA GLY A 97 -7.56 -0.84 20.17
C GLY A 97 -6.20 -0.60 20.86
N SER A 98 -5.86 -1.50 21.76
CA SER A 98 -4.51 -1.57 22.31
C SER A 98 -3.48 -1.89 21.22
N ARG A 99 -2.20 -1.61 21.47
CA ARG A 99 -1.09 -1.99 20.58
C ARG A 99 -1.19 -3.45 20.15
N LYS A 100 -1.49 -4.34 21.09
CA LYS A 100 -1.65 -5.78 20.83
C LYS A 100 -2.81 -6.08 19.88
N GLU A 101 -3.97 -5.44 20.07
CA GLU A 101 -5.15 -5.67 19.22
C GLU A 101 -4.94 -5.16 17.81
N ASN A 102 -4.33 -3.97 17.66
CA ASN A 102 -4.01 -3.41 16.35
C ASN A 102 -2.97 -4.28 15.61
N THR A 103 -1.92 -4.74 16.32
CA THR A 103 -0.92 -5.65 15.74
C THR A 103 -1.57 -6.95 15.31
N LEU A 104 -2.42 -7.53 16.16
CA LEU A 104 -3.11 -8.77 15.85
C LEU A 104 -4.01 -8.64 14.60
N ALA A 105 -4.72 -7.52 14.45
CA ALA A 105 -5.53 -7.24 13.27
C ALA A 105 -4.67 -7.24 11.99
N SER A 106 -3.53 -6.54 12.03
CA SER A 106 -2.59 -6.43 10.91
C SER A 106 -1.96 -7.79 10.56
N VAL A 107 -1.51 -8.53 11.56
CA VAL A 107 -0.90 -9.86 11.38
C VAL A 107 -1.91 -10.86 10.82
N ARG A 108 -3.13 -10.84 11.30
CA ARG A 108 -4.18 -11.74 10.80
C ARG A 108 -4.61 -11.41 9.36
N ALA A 109 -4.48 -10.16 8.93
CA ALA A 109 -4.74 -9.80 7.54
C ALA A 109 -3.78 -10.53 6.58
N PHE A 110 -2.54 -10.85 7.01
CA PHE A 110 -1.61 -11.65 6.21
C PHE A 110 -2.04 -13.11 6.00
N GLN A 111 -3.00 -13.62 6.75
CA GLN A 111 -3.57 -14.94 6.51
C GLN A 111 -4.39 -14.99 5.22
N ASN A 112 -4.83 -13.83 4.73
CA ASN A 112 -5.46 -13.74 3.42
C ASN A 112 -4.37 -13.84 2.33
N PRO A 113 -4.40 -14.86 1.44
CA PRO A 113 -3.33 -15.12 0.48
C PRO A 113 -3.15 -14.02 -0.58
N TYR A 114 -4.12 -13.13 -0.73
CA TYR A 114 -4.09 -12.02 -1.68
C TYR A 114 -3.42 -10.77 -1.09
N VAL A 115 -3.32 -10.65 0.23
CA VAL A 115 -2.61 -9.55 0.90
C VAL A 115 -1.11 -9.73 0.70
N LYS A 116 -0.50 -8.77 0.02
CA LYS A 116 0.95 -8.74 -0.26
C LYS A 116 1.65 -7.58 0.41
N ILE A 117 0.91 -6.57 0.82
CA ILE A 117 1.45 -5.34 1.39
C ILE A 117 0.60 -4.95 2.60
N LEU A 118 1.22 -4.54 3.70
CA LEU A 118 0.55 -3.77 4.74
C LEU A 118 0.82 -2.29 4.47
N GLY A 119 -0.24 -1.54 4.20
CA GLY A 119 -0.18 -0.11 3.90
C GLY A 119 0.04 0.72 5.16
N HIS A 120 0.83 1.76 5.05
CA HIS A 120 1.12 2.79 6.05
C HIS A 120 1.01 2.35 7.54
N PRO A 121 1.79 1.33 7.98
CA PRO A 121 1.74 0.82 9.35
C PRO A 121 2.35 1.79 10.40
N ASP A 122 2.47 3.04 10.02
CA ASP A 122 3.14 4.11 10.76
C ASP A 122 2.18 5.08 11.46
N ASP A 123 0.87 4.91 11.30
CA ASP A 123 -0.09 5.82 11.92
C ASP A 123 -0.20 5.60 13.43
N GLY A 124 0.33 6.53 14.22
CA GLY A 124 0.35 6.47 15.68
C GLY A 124 -1.03 6.43 16.35
N ARG A 125 -2.11 6.70 15.61
CA ARG A 125 -3.48 6.46 16.08
C ARG A 125 -3.77 4.96 16.27
N PHE A 126 -3.00 4.10 15.61
CA PHE A 126 -3.09 2.64 15.67
C PHE A 126 -1.72 2.06 16.03
N PRO A 127 -1.23 2.25 17.26
CA PRO A 127 0.11 1.81 17.63
C PRO A 127 0.28 0.31 17.41
N LEU A 128 1.42 -0.08 16.82
CA LEU A 128 1.78 -1.46 16.46
C LEU A 128 3.03 -1.92 17.23
N ASP A 129 3.14 -3.22 17.45
CA ASP A 129 4.38 -3.88 17.85
C ASP A 129 5.14 -4.26 16.58
N TYR A 130 6.14 -3.45 16.24
CA TYR A 130 6.90 -3.66 15.00
C TYR A 130 7.75 -4.94 15.04
N ASP A 131 8.19 -5.40 16.21
CA ASP A 131 8.95 -6.65 16.30
C ASP A 131 8.09 -7.86 15.94
N GLU A 132 6.86 -7.92 16.44
CA GLU A 132 5.88 -8.94 16.09
C GLU A 132 5.45 -8.79 14.63
N LEU A 133 5.08 -7.58 14.21
CA LEU A 133 4.58 -7.29 12.86
C LEU A 133 5.58 -7.70 11.77
N VAL A 134 6.86 -7.32 11.93
CA VAL A 134 7.92 -7.60 10.94
C VAL A 134 8.18 -9.09 10.83
N ARG A 135 8.22 -9.82 11.97
CA ARG A 135 8.40 -11.28 11.96
C ARG A 135 7.26 -11.99 11.24
N GLU A 136 6.03 -11.57 11.49
CA GLU A 136 4.86 -12.19 10.88
C GLU A 136 4.73 -11.84 9.38
N ALA A 137 5.05 -10.59 8.99
CA ALA A 137 5.11 -10.19 7.59
C ALA A 137 6.13 -11.04 6.81
N ARG A 138 7.31 -11.30 7.42
CA ARG A 138 8.34 -12.15 6.82
C ARG A 138 7.86 -13.59 6.61
N GLN A 139 7.18 -14.17 7.59
CA GLN A 139 6.62 -15.51 7.48
C GLN A 139 5.53 -15.60 6.39
N ALA A 140 4.70 -14.57 6.29
CA ALA A 140 3.64 -14.46 5.29
C ALA A 140 4.16 -14.11 3.88
N GLN A 141 5.45 -13.79 3.73
CA GLN A 141 6.04 -13.27 2.49
C GLN A 141 5.31 -12.00 2.00
N ALA A 142 4.85 -11.17 2.95
CA ALA A 142 4.30 -9.85 2.70
C ALA A 142 5.37 -8.78 2.91
N VAL A 143 5.18 -7.60 2.31
CA VAL A 143 6.05 -6.44 2.50
C VAL A 143 5.35 -5.37 3.31
N LEU A 144 6.12 -4.50 3.95
CA LEU A 144 5.61 -3.39 4.74
C LEU A 144 5.86 -2.09 3.98
N GLU A 145 4.85 -1.22 3.94
CA GLU A 145 4.96 0.03 3.21
C GLU A 145 5.73 1.08 4.03
N VAL A 146 6.62 1.78 3.37
CA VAL A 146 7.18 3.07 3.77
C VAL A 146 6.41 4.12 2.99
N ASN A 147 5.43 4.74 3.62
CA ASN A 147 4.52 5.66 2.95
C ASN A 147 5.09 7.08 2.97
N ASN A 148 5.43 7.61 1.78
CA ASN A 148 6.01 8.94 1.65
C ASN A 148 5.06 10.05 2.13
N SER A 149 3.74 9.87 1.93
CA SER A 149 2.73 10.85 2.39
C SER A 149 2.68 10.98 3.92
N SER A 150 3.04 9.93 4.67
CA SER A 150 3.12 9.98 6.13
C SER A 150 4.25 10.87 6.66
N LEU A 151 5.26 11.12 5.84
CA LEU A 151 6.40 11.99 6.19
C LEU A 151 6.10 13.47 5.98
N ASN A 152 5.02 13.79 5.27
CA ASN A 152 4.57 15.17 5.10
C ASN A 152 4.09 15.75 6.44
N PRO A 153 4.59 16.93 6.87
CA PRO A 153 4.14 17.60 8.12
C PRO A 153 2.63 17.89 8.16
N GLN A 154 1.96 17.93 7.02
CA GLN A 154 0.50 18.11 6.90
C GLN A 154 -0.27 16.80 6.84
N SER A 155 0.39 15.67 6.99
CA SER A 155 -0.26 14.35 7.01
C SER A 155 -1.30 14.27 8.14
N ALA A 156 -2.41 13.63 7.87
CA ALA A 156 -3.40 13.30 8.91
C ALA A 156 -2.95 12.16 9.84
N ARG A 157 -1.88 11.43 9.47
CA ARG A 157 -1.28 10.38 10.29
C ARG A 157 -0.42 10.98 11.39
N GLN A 158 -0.37 10.33 12.55
CA GLN A 158 0.37 10.82 13.71
C GLN A 158 1.70 10.08 13.90
N GLY A 159 2.78 10.83 14.14
CA GLY A 159 4.09 10.26 14.43
C GLY A 159 4.73 9.53 13.24
N GLY A 160 4.36 9.86 12.02
CA GLY A 160 4.78 9.12 10.81
C GLY A 160 6.30 8.93 10.72
N ARG A 161 7.10 10.00 10.90
CA ARG A 161 8.56 9.90 10.78
C ARG A 161 9.18 8.99 11.86
N GLU A 162 8.77 9.14 13.11
CA GLU A 162 9.28 8.35 14.23
C GLU A 162 8.89 6.89 14.07
N ASN A 163 7.66 6.63 13.71
CA ASN A 163 7.11 5.28 13.52
C ASN A 163 7.75 4.58 12.31
N ILE A 164 7.91 5.28 11.18
CA ILE A 164 8.63 4.72 10.01
C ILE A 164 10.09 4.44 10.36
N THR A 165 10.74 5.30 11.14
CA THR A 165 12.12 5.08 11.60
C THR A 165 12.23 3.81 12.44
N GLU A 166 11.30 3.57 13.37
CA GLU A 166 11.28 2.36 14.20
C GLU A 166 10.98 1.11 13.35
N LEU A 167 10.02 1.21 12.43
CA LEU A 167 9.70 0.17 11.47
C LEU A 167 10.91 -0.22 10.64
N LEU A 168 11.61 0.74 10.02
CA LEU A 168 12.78 0.49 9.18
C LEU A 168 13.91 -0.17 9.96
N LYS A 169 14.24 0.31 11.17
CA LYS A 169 15.24 -0.32 12.04
C LYS A 169 14.88 -1.78 12.36
N THR A 170 13.58 -2.05 12.58
CA THR A 170 13.10 -3.41 12.83
C THR A 170 13.17 -4.26 11.58
N CYS A 171 12.83 -3.72 10.41
CA CYS A 171 12.97 -4.40 9.12
C CYS A 171 14.43 -4.77 8.84
N MET A 172 15.38 -3.86 9.09
CA MET A 172 16.82 -4.13 8.96
C MET A 172 17.28 -5.26 9.89
N LYS A 173 16.82 -5.27 11.15
CA LYS A 173 17.12 -6.34 12.13
C LYS A 173 16.72 -7.72 11.63
N TYR A 174 15.61 -7.84 10.91
CA TYR A 174 15.06 -9.11 10.44
C TYR A 174 15.28 -9.37 8.95
N ASP A 175 16.03 -8.53 8.25
CA ASP A 175 16.22 -8.60 6.81
C ASP A 175 14.87 -8.70 6.06
N GLN A 176 13.92 -7.84 6.45
CA GLN A 176 12.57 -7.76 5.89
C GLN A 176 12.55 -6.72 4.79
N PRO A 177 12.16 -7.07 3.56
CA PRO A 177 12.00 -6.08 2.49
C PRO A 177 10.82 -5.15 2.76
N VAL A 178 10.98 -3.89 2.32
CA VAL A 178 9.94 -2.87 2.35
C VAL A 178 9.59 -2.41 0.93
N ILE A 179 8.45 -1.75 0.79
CA ILE A 179 8.05 -1.08 -0.45
C ILE A 179 7.76 0.39 -0.17
N MET A 180 8.21 1.29 -1.02
CA MET A 180 7.81 2.69 -0.93
C MET A 180 6.47 2.91 -1.63
N GLY A 181 5.55 3.59 -0.95
CA GLY A 181 4.29 4.07 -1.49
C GLY A 181 4.20 5.59 -1.45
N THR A 182 3.53 6.19 -2.43
CA THR A 182 3.29 7.64 -2.45
C THR A 182 1.94 8.01 -1.88
N ASP A 183 1.01 7.06 -1.81
CA ASP A 183 -0.39 7.29 -1.43
C ASP A 183 -1.00 8.48 -2.22
N SER A 184 -0.71 8.44 -3.52
CA SER A 184 -0.99 9.56 -4.41
C SER A 184 -2.43 9.55 -4.89
N HIS A 185 -3.20 10.54 -4.46
CA HIS A 185 -4.57 10.78 -4.93
C HIS A 185 -4.61 11.67 -6.19
N MET A 186 -3.45 12.18 -6.65
CA MET A 186 -3.33 13.09 -7.78
C MET A 186 -2.11 12.75 -8.62
N CYS A 187 -2.23 12.91 -9.94
CA CYS A 187 -1.20 12.47 -10.89
C CYS A 187 0.17 13.14 -10.72
N PHE A 188 0.24 14.32 -10.12
CA PHE A 188 1.51 15.04 -9.90
C PHE A 188 2.30 14.52 -8.67
N ALA A 189 1.70 13.73 -7.81
CA ALA A 189 2.39 13.11 -6.67
C ALA A 189 2.86 11.67 -6.98
N ILE A 190 2.57 11.14 -8.18
CA ILE A 190 3.07 9.84 -8.61
C ILE A 190 4.59 9.89 -8.75
N GLY A 191 5.29 8.97 -8.06
CA GLY A 191 6.75 8.88 -8.08
C GLY A 191 7.46 9.88 -7.16
N ALA A 192 6.74 10.62 -6.30
CA ALA A 192 7.31 11.50 -5.29
C ALA A 192 7.73 10.68 -4.06
N PHE A 193 8.99 10.21 -4.02
CA PHE A 193 9.56 9.39 -2.94
C PHE A 193 10.63 10.11 -2.13
N ASP A 194 10.84 11.41 -2.37
CA ASP A 194 12.00 12.15 -1.87
C ASP A 194 12.16 12.05 -0.35
N ASP A 195 11.09 12.21 0.43
CA ASP A 195 11.14 12.15 1.89
C ASP A 195 11.44 10.75 2.40
N ALA A 196 10.84 9.72 1.78
CA ALA A 196 11.08 8.31 2.13
C ALA A 196 12.51 7.90 1.80
N GLU A 197 13.01 8.25 0.61
CA GLU A 197 14.39 8.00 0.20
C GLU A 197 15.40 8.73 1.09
N GLN A 198 15.12 9.97 1.47
CA GLN A 198 15.97 10.71 2.40
C GLN A 198 16.04 10.02 3.76
N LEU A 199 14.91 9.63 4.33
CA LEU A 199 14.86 8.93 5.61
C LEU A 199 15.61 7.61 5.58
N MET A 200 15.45 6.82 4.49
CA MET A 200 16.18 5.56 4.33
C MET A 200 17.69 5.78 4.27
N ARG A 201 18.17 6.79 3.52
CA ARG A 201 19.60 7.16 3.47
C ARG A 201 20.16 7.62 4.82
N GLU A 202 19.35 8.24 5.67
CA GLU A 202 19.77 8.66 7.01
C GLU A 202 19.97 7.47 7.97
N LEU A 203 19.42 6.30 7.64
CA LEU A 203 19.49 5.08 8.47
C LEU A 203 20.56 4.07 7.99
N GLU A 204 21.12 4.26 6.81
CA GLU A 204 22.26 3.48 6.28
C GLU A 204 23.57 3.83 7.01
#